data_955fd8916380cae7472e7b588c6779c8
#
_entry.id   955fd8916380cae7472e7b588c6779c8
#
_cell.length_a   1.000
_cell.length_b   1.000
_cell.length_c   1.000
_cell.angle_alpha   90.00
_cell.angle_beta   90.00
_cell.angle_gamma   90.00
#
_symmetry.space_group_name_H-M   'P 1'
#
loop_
_entity.id
_entity.type
_entity.pdbx_description
1 polymer ?
#
loop_
_entity_poly.entity_id
_entity_poly.type
_entity_poly.pdbx_seq_one_letter_code
_entity_poly.pdbx_strand_id
1 'polypeptide(L)'
;NILWTDAGPHFVDLDDCQTGPAIQDLWMLLAGSMQEMRTQLRDLVAGYEQFQPFDRGELALIEPLRALRMMHYSAWLARRWHDPAFPRAFPWFATARYWEDHYRSLEEQLGQLAAPTLEL
;
A
#
# COMPACT_ATOMS: atom_id res chain seq x y z
N ASN A 1 -2.21 -0.73 11.19
CA ASN A 1 -1.29 -0.86 12.34
C ASN A 1 -0.90 0.50 12.95
N ILE A 2 -1.69 1.55 12.70
CA ILE A 2 -1.56 2.86 13.35
C ILE A 2 -2.83 3.13 14.14
N LEU A 3 -2.71 3.21 15.46
CA LEU A 3 -3.79 3.53 16.37
C LEU A 3 -3.66 5.00 16.80
N TRP A 4 -4.73 5.76 16.71
CA TRP A 4 -4.78 7.15 17.17
C TRP A 4 -5.39 7.23 18.56
N THR A 5 -4.71 7.93 19.45
CA THR A 5 -5.15 8.24 20.81
C THR A 5 -5.00 9.74 21.08
N ASP A 6 -5.46 10.21 22.23
CA ASP A 6 -5.26 11.61 22.64
C ASP A 6 -3.77 12.00 22.76
N ALA A 7 -2.89 11.01 22.92
CA ALA A 7 -1.43 11.20 22.97
C ALA A 7 -0.76 11.17 21.56
N GLY A 8 -1.53 10.94 20.50
CA GLY A 8 -1.04 10.85 19.12
C GLY A 8 -1.06 9.43 18.53
N PRO A 9 -0.33 9.18 17.44
CA PRO A 9 -0.26 7.89 16.76
C PRO A 9 0.59 6.88 17.54
N HIS A 10 0.11 5.63 17.59
CA HIS A 10 0.84 4.48 18.14
C HIS A 10 0.96 3.40 17.05
N PHE A 11 2.17 2.92 16.82
CA PHE A 11 2.45 1.84 15.89
C PHE A 11 2.37 0.49 16.62
N VAL A 12 1.67 -0.45 16.02
CA VAL A 12 1.47 -1.83 16.55
C VAL A 12 1.77 -2.85 15.47
N ASP A 13 1.90 -4.12 15.87
CA ASP A 13 2.08 -5.25 14.96
C ASP A 13 3.38 -5.16 14.15
N LEU A 14 4.50 -5.08 14.88
CA LEU A 14 5.85 -4.95 14.31
C LEU A 14 6.57 -6.30 14.16
N ASP A 15 5.87 -7.42 14.35
CA ASP A 15 6.46 -8.77 14.40
C ASP A 15 7.12 -9.17 13.07
N ASP A 16 6.56 -8.70 11.94
CA ASP A 16 7.05 -8.99 10.58
C ASP A 16 7.92 -7.87 10.00
N CYS A 17 8.43 -6.95 10.83
CA CYS A 17 9.29 -5.86 10.37
C CYS A 17 10.56 -6.39 9.70
N GLN A 18 10.86 -5.85 8.52
CA GLN A 18 12.04 -6.20 7.74
C GLN A 18 12.74 -4.95 7.23
N THR A 19 14.03 -5.06 6.97
CA THR A 19 14.78 -4.00 6.30
C THR A 19 14.37 -3.92 4.83
N GLY A 20 13.98 -2.73 4.38
CA GLY A 20 13.53 -2.49 3.01
C GLY A 20 13.56 -0.99 2.66
N PRO A 21 13.11 -0.62 1.46
CA PRO A 21 12.97 0.78 1.07
C PRO A 21 12.02 1.52 2.01
N ALA A 22 12.39 2.74 2.43
CA ALA A 22 11.58 3.57 3.31
C ALA A 22 10.20 3.89 2.72
N ILE A 23 10.13 4.03 1.40
CA ILE A 23 8.88 4.29 0.69
C ILE A 23 7.83 3.19 0.90
N GLN A 24 8.25 1.95 1.21
CA GLN A 24 7.31 0.84 1.47
C GLN A 24 6.33 1.16 2.60
N ASP A 25 6.76 1.86 3.62
CA ASP A 25 5.89 2.24 4.75
C ASP A 25 5.13 3.55 4.48
N LEU A 26 5.67 4.43 3.63
CA LEU A 26 5.11 5.76 3.39
C LEU A 26 4.01 5.77 2.33
N TRP A 27 4.16 5.02 1.22
CA TRP A 27 3.23 5.11 0.09
C TRP A 27 1.79 4.69 0.44
N MET A 28 1.62 3.79 1.40
CA MET A 28 0.30 3.32 1.82
C MET A 28 -0.52 4.38 2.58
N LEU A 29 0.11 5.47 3.00
CA LEU A 29 -0.53 6.61 3.66
C LEU A 29 -1.02 7.65 2.64
N LEU A 30 -0.65 7.51 1.36
CA LEU A 30 -1.03 8.43 0.30
C LEU A 30 -2.44 8.11 -0.22
N ALA A 31 -3.30 9.13 -0.27
CA ALA A 31 -4.68 8.98 -0.75
C ALA A 31 -5.17 10.28 -1.41
N GLY A 32 -6.17 10.13 -2.29
CA GLY A 32 -6.81 11.25 -2.97
C GLY A 32 -6.22 11.56 -4.35
N SER A 33 -6.34 12.80 -4.79
CA SER A 33 -5.80 13.29 -6.04
C SER A 33 -4.27 13.33 -6.04
N MET A 34 -3.65 13.40 -7.23
CA MET A 34 -2.19 13.54 -7.38
C MET A 34 -1.64 14.73 -6.59
N GLN A 35 -2.38 15.85 -6.55
CA GLN A 35 -1.94 17.04 -5.81
C GLN A 35 -1.98 16.80 -4.28
N GLU A 36 -3.01 16.12 -3.79
CA GLU A 36 -3.10 15.76 -2.37
C GLU A 36 -2.00 14.77 -2.00
N MET A 37 -1.78 13.74 -2.81
CA MET A 37 -0.70 12.77 -2.57
C MET A 37 0.69 13.42 -2.55
N ARG A 38 0.95 14.40 -3.42
CA ARG A 38 2.22 15.16 -3.40
C ARG A 38 2.40 15.93 -2.09
N THR A 39 1.34 16.56 -1.60
CA THR A 39 1.40 17.29 -0.33
C THR A 39 1.66 16.33 0.83
N GLN A 40 0.90 15.23 0.90
CA GLN A 40 1.07 14.19 1.91
C GLN A 40 2.47 13.58 1.89
N LEU A 41 2.98 13.25 0.69
CA LEU A 41 4.32 12.68 0.53
C LEU A 41 5.41 13.66 1.01
N ARG A 42 5.26 14.95 0.71
CA ARG A 42 6.21 15.97 1.17
C ARG A 42 6.25 16.05 2.70
N ASP A 43 5.09 16.03 3.35
CA ASP A 43 4.99 16.06 4.81
C ASP A 43 5.55 14.78 5.44
N LEU A 44 5.25 13.61 4.88
CA LEU A 44 5.78 12.32 5.33
C LEU A 44 7.30 12.25 5.21
N VAL A 45 7.85 12.66 4.07
CA VAL A 45 9.30 12.68 3.85
C VAL A 45 9.98 13.70 4.77
N ALA A 46 9.39 14.88 4.97
CA ALA A 46 9.92 15.87 5.91
C ALA A 46 9.95 15.33 7.36
N GLY A 47 8.95 14.54 7.75
CA GLY A 47 8.94 13.83 9.03
C GLY A 47 10.01 12.75 9.12
N TYR A 48 10.17 11.93 8.07
CA TYR A 48 11.18 10.88 7.99
C TYR A 48 12.61 11.45 8.05
N GLU A 49 12.86 12.54 7.34
CA GLU A 49 14.19 13.20 7.27
C GLU A 49 14.66 13.84 8.57
N GLN A 50 13.78 13.93 9.60
CA GLN A 50 14.23 14.30 10.95
C GLN A 50 15.12 13.22 11.59
N PHE A 51 15.06 11.99 11.10
CA PHE A 51 15.78 10.85 11.68
C PHE A 51 16.83 10.27 10.72
N GLN A 52 16.52 10.23 9.42
CA GLN A 52 17.39 9.62 8.40
C GLN A 52 17.15 10.24 7.02
N PRO A 53 18.18 10.43 6.17
CA PRO A 53 18.00 10.90 4.80
C PRO A 53 17.09 9.97 4.00
N PHE A 54 16.16 10.54 3.23
CA PHE A 54 15.28 9.80 2.34
C PHE A 54 15.87 9.72 0.93
N ASP A 55 15.96 8.51 0.38
CA ASP A 55 16.39 8.31 -1.02
C ASP A 55 15.23 8.64 -1.98
N ARG A 56 15.31 9.75 -2.67
CA ARG A 56 14.31 10.19 -3.66
C ARG A 56 14.13 9.20 -4.81
N GLY A 57 15.14 8.37 -5.10
CA GLY A 57 15.05 7.30 -6.10
C GLY A 57 14.00 6.24 -5.77
N GLU A 58 13.68 6.07 -4.49
CA GLU A 58 12.65 5.14 -4.03
C GLU A 58 11.22 5.53 -4.45
N LEU A 59 11.00 6.79 -4.85
CA LEU A 59 9.68 7.24 -5.35
C LEU A 59 9.22 6.45 -6.57
N ALA A 60 10.16 5.97 -7.39
CA ALA A 60 9.86 5.11 -8.54
C ALA A 60 9.28 3.75 -8.14
N LEU A 61 9.39 3.35 -6.87
CA LEU A 61 8.87 2.08 -6.35
C LEU A 61 7.39 2.15 -5.96
N ILE A 62 6.77 3.32 -5.87
CA ILE A 62 5.38 3.48 -5.39
C ILE A 62 4.42 2.59 -6.20
N GLU A 63 4.39 2.75 -7.52
CA GLU A 63 3.44 2.01 -8.36
C GLU A 63 3.78 0.52 -8.50
N PRO A 64 5.06 0.10 -8.62
CA PRO A 64 5.44 -1.30 -8.49
C PRO A 64 5.01 -1.95 -7.16
N LEU A 65 5.19 -1.26 -6.03
CA LEU A 65 4.79 -1.76 -4.72
C LEU A 65 3.26 -1.86 -4.59
N ARG A 66 2.52 -0.91 -5.16
CA ARG A 66 1.06 -0.93 -5.23
C ARG A 66 0.57 -2.14 -6.02
N ALA A 67 1.11 -2.37 -7.21
CA ALA A 67 0.78 -3.54 -8.03
C ALA A 67 1.09 -4.86 -7.29
N LEU A 68 2.26 -4.94 -6.68
CA LEU A 68 2.66 -6.12 -5.90
C LEU A 68 1.69 -6.38 -4.73
N ARG A 69 1.27 -5.33 -4.01
CA ARG A 69 0.32 -5.45 -2.91
C ARG A 69 -1.04 -5.94 -3.37
N MET A 70 -1.56 -5.44 -4.50
CA MET A 70 -2.83 -5.90 -5.06
C MET A 70 -2.80 -7.40 -5.36
N MET A 71 -1.76 -7.88 -6.02
CA MET A 71 -1.56 -9.30 -6.33
C MET A 71 -1.35 -10.13 -5.05
N HIS A 72 -0.51 -9.64 -4.14
CA HIS A 72 -0.20 -10.32 -2.89
C HIS A 72 -1.44 -10.54 -2.03
N TYR A 73 -2.31 -9.54 -1.91
CA TYR A 73 -3.52 -9.62 -1.10
C TYR A 73 -4.46 -10.73 -1.60
N SER A 74 -4.70 -10.78 -2.91
CA SER A 74 -5.53 -11.83 -3.51
C SER A 74 -4.90 -13.22 -3.36
N ALA A 75 -3.59 -13.32 -3.55
CA ALA A 75 -2.85 -14.57 -3.36
C ALA A 75 -2.87 -15.02 -1.90
N TRP A 76 -2.77 -14.10 -0.95
CA TRP A 76 -2.84 -14.36 0.49
C TRP A 76 -4.21 -14.93 0.88
N LEU A 77 -5.31 -14.38 0.38
CA LEU A 77 -6.67 -14.91 0.58
C LEU A 77 -6.82 -16.28 -0.06
N ALA A 78 -6.41 -16.44 -1.32
CA ALA A 78 -6.50 -17.71 -2.05
C ALA A 78 -5.77 -18.85 -1.33
N ARG A 79 -4.55 -18.58 -0.85
CA ARG A 79 -3.73 -19.56 -0.13
C ARG A 79 -4.38 -20.06 1.17
N ARG A 80 -5.19 -19.20 1.81
CA ARG A 80 -5.86 -19.52 3.09
C ARG A 80 -7.33 -19.93 2.93
N TRP A 81 -7.82 -20.01 1.70
CA TRP A 81 -9.24 -20.25 1.42
C TRP A 81 -9.77 -21.60 1.93
N HIS A 82 -8.86 -22.56 2.19
CA HIS A 82 -9.19 -23.85 2.79
C HIS A 82 -9.57 -23.76 4.28
N ASP A 83 -9.19 -22.72 4.99
CA ASP A 83 -9.60 -22.47 6.36
C ASP A 83 -11.02 -21.86 6.38
N PRO A 84 -12.00 -22.51 7.06
CA PRO A 84 -13.39 -22.03 7.08
C PRO A 84 -13.61 -20.61 7.63
N ALA A 85 -12.65 -20.06 8.36
CA ALA A 85 -12.70 -18.69 8.84
C ALA A 85 -12.63 -17.68 7.69
N PHE A 86 -11.86 -18.00 6.63
CA PHE A 86 -11.65 -17.07 5.50
C PHE A 86 -12.90 -16.88 4.63
N PRO A 87 -13.60 -17.91 4.15
CA PRO A 87 -14.86 -17.73 3.42
C PRO A 87 -15.92 -16.98 4.25
N ARG A 88 -15.91 -17.10 5.56
CA ARG A 88 -16.84 -16.36 6.45
C ARG A 88 -16.46 -14.89 6.58
N ALA A 89 -15.17 -14.59 6.71
CA ALA A 89 -14.67 -13.23 6.85
C ALA A 89 -14.65 -12.46 5.51
N PHE A 90 -14.43 -13.17 4.38
CA PHE A 90 -14.26 -12.59 3.05
C PHE A 90 -15.23 -13.22 2.02
N PRO A 91 -16.56 -13.23 2.25
CA PRO A 91 -17.52 -13.94 1.39
C PRO A 91 -17.53 -13.42 -0.06
N TRP A 92 -17.10 -12.20 -0.28
CA TRP A 92 -17.00 -11.54 -1.59
C TRP A 92 -15.85 -12.09 -2.45
N PHE A 93 -14.80 -12.69 -1.88
CA PHE A 93 -13.61 -13.14 -2.60
C PHE A 93 -13.89 -14.22 -3.65
N ALA A 94 -14.85 -15.14 -3.39
CA ALA A 94 -15.23 -16.20 -4.33
C ALA A 94 -16.21 -15.74 -5.41
N THR A 95 -16.61 -14.47 -5.45
CA THR A 95 -17.59 -13.96 -6.42
C THR A 95 -16.94 -13.56 -7.74
N ALA A 96 -17.64 -13.79 -8.87
CA ALA A 96 -17.19 -13.33 -10.18
C ALA A 96 -16.95 -11.80 -10.18
N ARG A 97 -17.83 -11.03 -9.54
CA ARG A 97 -17.71 -9.57 -9.42
C ARG A 97 -16.36 -9.14 -8.84
N TYR A 98 -15.90 -9.77 -7.76
CA TYR A 98 -14.62 -9.45 -7.17
C TYR A 98 -13.46 -9.63 -8.19
N TRP A 99 -13.48 -10.74 -8.93
CA TRP A 99 -12.42 -11.04 -9.88
C TRP A 99 -12.45 -10.14 -11.12
N GLU A 100 -13.64 -9.74 -11.57
CA GLU A 100 -13.82 -8.76 -12.64
C GLU A 100 -13.28 -7.37 -12.22
N ASP A 101 -13.63 -6.92 -11.02
CA ASP A 101 -13.17 -5.65 -10.46
C ASP A 101 -11.66 -5.69 -10.19
N HIS A 102 -11.14 -6.82 -9.69
CA HIS A 102 -9.71 -7.00 -9.46
C HIS A 102 -8.90 -6.98 -10.76
N TYR A 103 -9.37 -7.66 -11.79
CA TYR A 103 -8.77 -7.64 -13.12
C TYR A 103 -8.71 -6.21 -13.68
N ARG A 104 -9.82 -5.49 -13.63
CA ARG A 104 -9.89 -4.09 -14.09
C ARG A 104 -8.91 -3.20 -13.32
N SER A 105 -8.86 -3.34 -12.00
CA SER A 105 -7.92 -2.59 -11.17
C SER A 105 -6.46 -2.90 -11.52
N LEU A 106 -6.12 -4.14 -11.88
CA LEU A 106 -4.77 -4.49 -12.34
C LEU A 106 -4.46 -3.91 -13.72
N GLU A 107 -5.44 -3.85 -14.65
CA GLU A 107 -5.27 -3.17 -15.95
C GLU A 107 -5.02 -1.67 -15.76
N GLU A 108 -5.78 -1.02 -14.89
CA GLU A 108 -5.57 0.40 -14.54
C GLU A 108 -4.18 0.60 -13.91
N GLN A 109 -3.77 -0.28 -13.00
CA GLN A 109 -2.46 -0.24 -12.36
C GLN A 109 -1.32 -0.45 -13.35
N LEU A 110 -1.51 -1.28 -14.37
CA LEU A 110 -0.53 -1.44 -15.45
C LEU A 110 -0.29 -0.13 -16.21
N GLY A 111 -1.36 0.66 -16.41
CA GLY A 111 -1.24 2.02 -16.95
C GLY A 111 -0.44 2.96 -16.05
N GLN A 112 -0.64 2.87 -14.72
CA GLN A 112 0.10 3.70 -13.76
C GLN A 112 1.59 3.35 -13.71
N LEU A 113 1.99 2.09 -13.92
CA LEU A 113 3.40 1.69 -14.02
C LEU A 113 4.16 2.39 -15.16
N ALA A 114 3.45 2.79 -16.22
CA ALA A 114 4.01 3.50 -17.34
C ALA A 114 3.89 5.03 -17.22
N ALA A 115 3.18 5.53 -16.20
CA ALA A 115 2.99 6.96 -15.97
C ALA A 115 4.23 7.60 -15.32
N PRO A 116 4.39 8.94 -15.43
CA PRO A 116 5.45 9.64 -14.71
C PRO A 116 5.37 9.40 -13.20
N THR A 117 6.54 9.16 -12.60
CA THR A 117 6.67 8.99 -11.15
C THR A 117 6.16 10.21 -10.39
N LEU A 118 5.54 9.97 -9.23
CA LEU A 118 5.19 11.03 -8.29
C LEU A 118 6.47 11.74 -7.82
N GLU A 119 6.55 13.04 -8.04
CA GLU A 119 7.70 13.87 -7.66
C GLU A 119 7.37 14.74 -6.44
N LEU A 120 8.41 15.04 -5.64
CA LEU A 120 8.36 15.91 -4.46
C LEU A 120 8.49 17.39 -4.83
#